data_84664fdb00c7dc4f78e1a39ff85363a6
#
_entry.id   84664fdb00c7dc4f78e1a39ff85363a6
#
_cell.length_a   1.000
_cell.length_b   1.000
_cell.length_c   1.000
_cell.angle_alpha   90.00
_cell.angle_beta   90.00
_cell.angle_gamma   90.00
#
_symmetry.space_group_name_H-M   'P 1'
#
loop_
_entity.id
_entity.type
_entity.pdbx_description
1 polymer ?
#
loop_
_entity_poly.entity_id
_entity_poly.type
_entity_poly.pdbx_seq_one_letter_code
_entity_poly.pdbx_strand_id
1 'polypeptide(L)'
;MQRVFGITNRYIILATVLILYSLISNVYAAFFAVGGAAKPAGLIFAVILLILMSAVFMAGWFKMVKTAVLEPDKEDTNSLIKIFPEGVGEYILPILGLLVVLVILWGIIGTAVFYFGIHHIGNPNVDFAKFAKVSGDTAAAKAFLMALSAEQISKLVKWNHLFILAVLCSYLLTFLYLPALFFKNSNPFVAFFISLKNLFSKKILKTTGLFLLIFFANTVISVLSVVFNSNALLEFICTLAAFYILTASAVGLFKYYNDNFTESHLGQNIDIEV
;
A
#
# COMPACT_ATOMS: atom_id res chain seq x y z
N MET A 1 19.34 -5.95 -6.39
CA MET A 1 18.29 -6.75 -7.04
C MET A 1 18.51 -8.27 -6.83
N GLN A 2 19.61 -8.88 -7.25
CA GLN A 2 19.83 -10.33 -7.08
C GLN A 2 19.63 -10.83 -5.64
N ARG A 3 20.12 -10.11 -4.62
CA ARG A 3 19.91 -10.49 -3.20
C ARG A 3 18.44 -10.41 -2.76
N VAL A 4 17.63 -9.48 -3.30
CA VAL A 4 16.20 -9.38 -2.99
C VAL A 4 15.45 -10.60 -3.50
N PHE A 5 15.66 -10.97 -4.77
CA PHE A 5 15.07 -12.18 -5.34
C PHE A 5 15.57 -13.45 -4.65
N GLY A 6 16.85 -13.50 -4.23
CA GLY A 6 17.39 -14.61 -3.44
C GLY A 6 16.64 -14.78 -2.11
N ILE A 7 16.40 -13.70 -1.36
CA ILE A 7 15.62 -13.72 -0.12
C ILE A 7 14.17 -14.12 -0.41
N THR A 8 13.53 -13.51 -1.42
CA THR A 8 12.12 -13.80 -1.76
C THR A 8 11.92 -15.25 -2.17
N ASN A 9 12.84 -15.82 -2.96
CA ASN A 9 12.77 -17.23 -3.37
C ASN A 9 12.98 -18.18 -2.20
N ARG A 10 13.93 -17.87 -1.31
CA ARG A 10 14.20 -18.69 -0.11
C ARG A 10 12.99 -18.68 0.84
N TYR A 11 12.36 -17.51 1.01
CA TYR A 11 11.21 -17.34 1.89
C TYR A 11 9.90 -17.19 1.11
N ILE A 12 9.65 -18.12 0.15
CA ILE A 12 8.40 -18.14 -0.64
C ILE A 12 7.15 -18.21 0.24
N ILE A 13 7.30 -18.66 1.49
CA ILE A 13 6.23 -18.68 2.51
C ILE A 13 5.64 -17.31 2.74
N LEU A 14 6.40 -16.22 2.55
CA LEU A 14 5.88 -14.85 2.66
C LEU A 14 4.77 -14.59 1.62
N ALA A 15 4.96 -15.07 0.39
CA ALA A 15 3.92 -14.98 -0.65
C ALA A 15 2.71 -15.88 -0.33
N THR A 16 2.95 -17.06 0.22
CA THR A 16 1.88 -18.01 0.61
C THR A 16 0.98 -17.41 1.70
N VAL A 17 1.56 -16.78 2.73
CA VAL A 17 0.81 -16.12 3.80
C VAL A 17 -0.02 -14.95 3.23
N LEU A 18 0.53 -14.21 2.27
CA LEU A 18 -0.18 -13.12 1.58
C LEU A 18 -1.35 -13.64 0.73
N ILE A 19 -1.18 -14.77 0.02
CA ILE A 19 -2.25 -15.44 -0.74
C ILE A 19 -3.36 -15.89 0.21
N LEU A 20 -3.03 -16.54 1.33
CA LEU A 20 -3.99 -16.95 2.35
C LEU A 20 -4.80 -15.78 2.89
N TYR A 21 -4.15 -14.68 3.21
CA TYR A 21 -4.82 -13.46 3.64
C TYR A 21 -5.79 -12.93 2.57
N SER A 22 -5.35 -12.89 1.31
CA SER A 22 -6.19 -12.46 0.19
C SER A 22 -7.43 -13.34 0.04
N LEU A 23 -7.28 -14.67 0.15
CA LEU A 23 -8.41 -15.60 0.11
C LEU A 23 -9.41 -15.34 1.24
N ILE A 24 -8.92 -15.22 2.48
CA ILE A 24 -9.77 -14.95 3.65
C ILE A 24 -10.51 -13.62 3.47
N SER A 25 -9.81 -12.57 3.03
CA SER A 25 -10.40 -11.25 2.82
C SER A 25 -11.46 -11.25 1.72
N ASN A 26 -11.23 -11.99 0.62
CA ASN A 26 -12.20 -12.13 -0.47
C ASN A 26 -13.45 -12.92 -0.04
N VAL A 27 -13.28 -14.02 0.70
CA VAL A 27 -14.40 -14.78 1.26
C VAL A 27 -15.22 -13.91 2.22
N TYR A 28 -14.53 -13.14 3.08
CA TYR A 28 -15.18 -12.21 3.99
C TYR A 28 -15.99 -11.14 3.23
N ALA A 29 -15.38 -10.49 2.22
CA ALA A 29 -16.03 -9.48 1.39
C ALA A 29 -17.25 -10.04 0.65
N ALA A 30 -17.14 -11.26 0.07
CA ALA A 30 -18.24 -11.93 -0.60
C ALA A 30 -19.40 -12.25 0.36
N PHE A 31 -19.11 -12.72 1.57
CA PHE A 31 -20.11 -12.99 2.59
C PHE A 31 -20.92 -11.75 2.97
N PHE A 32 -20.25 -10.61 3.15
CA PHE A 32 -20.92 -9.35 3.46
C PHE A 32 -21.67 -8.75 2.28
N ALA A 33 -21.18 -8.92 1.06
CA ALA A 33 -21.88 -8.48 -0.15
C ALA A 33 -23.23 -9.20 -0.34
N VAL A 34 -23.31 -10.49 0.02
CA VAL A 34 -24.52 -11.32 -0.17
C VAL A 34 -25.49 -11.20 1.02
N GLY A 35 -25.00 -11.04 2.23
CA GLY A 35 -25.85 -11.24 3.42
C GLY A 35 -26.05 -10.06 4.37
N GLY A 36 -25.18 -9.04 4.35
CA GLY A 36 -25.09 -8.15 5.51
C GLY A 36 -25.22 -6.66 5.28
N ALA A 37 -25.05 -6.17 4.08
CA ALA A 37 -24.92 -4.73 3.80
C ALA A 37 -26.26 -3.96 3.77
N ALA A 38 -27.38 -4.61 4.02
CA ALA A 38 -28.72 -4.00 3.97
C ALA A 38 -28.96 -2.96 5.09
N LYS A 39 -28.14 -2.97 6.15
CA LYS A 39 -28.27 -2.00 7.27
C LYS A 39 -26.94 -1.25 7.48
N PRO A 40 -26.98 0.10 7.68
CA PRO A 40 -25.77 0.91 7.90
C PRO A 40 -24.88 0.39 9.05
N ALA A 41 -25.47 -0.11 10.14
CA ALA A 41 -24.74 -0.69 11.26
C ALA A 41 -23.95 -1.95 10.87
N GLY A 42 -24.51 -2.80 10.02
CA GLY A 42 -23.81 -3.99 9.50
C GLY A 42 -22.60 -3.63 8.64
N LEU A 43 -22.73 -2.59 7.80
CA LEU A 43 -21.63 -2.09 7.00
C LEU A 43 -20.48 -1.54 7.86
N ILE A 44 -20.80 -0.73 8.88
CA ILE A 44 -19.81 -0.18 9.80
C ILE A 44 -19.06 -1.31 10.52
N PHE A 45 -19.78 -2.30 11.05
CA PHE A 45 -19.17 -3.45 11.69
C PHE A 45 -18.26 -4.24 10.75
N ALA A 46 -18.70 -4.46 9.50
CA ALA A 46 -17.90 -5.15 8.49
C ALA A 46 -16.59 -4.41 8.18
N VAL A 47 -16.65 -3.09 8.05
CA VAL A 47 -15.45 -2.26 7.79
C VAL A 47 -14.50 -2.30 8.97
N ILE A 48 -15.00 -2.18 10.22
CA ILE A 48 -14.16 -2.27 11.43
C ILE A 48 -13.45 -3.63 11.50
N LEU A 49 -14.16 -4.71 11.25
CA LEU A 49 -13.59 -6.05 11.30
C LEU A 49 -12.54 -6.26 10.19
N LEU A 50 -12.79 -5.73 8.99
CA LEU A 50 -11.81 -5.76 7.89
C LEU A 50 -10.54 -4.97 8.25
N ILE A 51 -10.67 -3.81 8.88
CA ILE A 51 -9.53 -3.01 9.36
C ILE A 51 -8.72 -3.80 10.40
N LEU A 52 -9.39 -4.43 11.37
CA LEU A 52 -8.73 -5.24 12.39
C LEU A 52 -8.02 -6.46 11.79
N MET A 53 -8.68 -7.19 10.88
CA MET A 53 -8.06 -8.30 10.14
C MET A 53 -6.81 -7.84 9.39
N SER A 54 -6.91 -6.71 8.68
CA SER A 54 -5.78 -6.14 7.94
C SER A 54 -4.64 -5.73 8.87
N ALA A 55 -4.95 -5.13 10.01
CA ALA A 55 -3.93 -4.73 11.00
C ALA A 55 -3.20 -5.94 11.60
N VAL A 56 -3.93 -6.99 11.96
CA VAL A 56 -3.36 -8.27 12.44
C VAL A 56 -2.44 -8.88 11.40
N PHE A 57 -2.93 -8.97 10.16
CA PHE A 57 -2.14 -9.50 9.05
C PHE A 57 -0.87 -8.68 8.81
N MET A 58 -1.00 -7.37 8.67
CA MET A 58 0.15 -6.49 8.43
C MET A 58 1.19 -6.58 9.55
N ALA A 59 0.76 -6.59 10.82
CA ALA A 59 1.66 -6.70 11.97
C ALA A 59 2.49 -7.99 11.92
N GLY A 60 1.86 -9.13 11.73
CA GLY A 60 2.53 -10.43 11.65
C GLY A 60 3.40 -10.55 10.38
N TRP A 61 2.84 -10.24 9.21
CA TRP A 61 3.52 -10.42 7.93
C TRP A 61 4.76 -9.52 7.78
N PHE A 62 4.66 -8.23 8.14
CA PHE A 62 5.82 -7.33 8.04
C PHE A 62 6.90 -7.65 9.09
N LYS A 63 6.56 -8.23 10.24
CA LYS A 63 7.56 -8.79 11.17
C LYS A 63 8.30 -9.95 10.51
N MET A 64 7.60 -10.86 9.81
CA MET A 64 8.24 -11.92 9.04
C MET A 64 9.15 -11.35 7.95
N VAL A 65 8.72 -10.34 7.19
CA VAL A 65 9.54 -9.65 6.18
C VAL A 65 10.81 -9.04 6.80
N LYS A 66 10.66 -8.34 7.94
CA LYS A 66 11.80 -7.79 8.69
C LYS A 66 12.81 -8.87 9.05
N THR A 67 12.34 -9.98 9.62
CA THR A 67 13.20 -11.09 10.03
C THR A 67 13.89 -11.74 8.83
N ALA A 68 13.18 -11.97 7.71
CA ALA A 68 13.77 -12.50 6.49
C ALA A 68 14.87 -11.60 5.91
N VAL A 69 14.76 -10.28 6.08
CA VAL A 69 15.79 -9.31 5.66
C VAL A 69 16.99 -9.31 6.60
N LEU A 70 16.78 -9.45 7.92
CA LEU A 70 17.85 -9.44 8.92
C LEU A 70 18.62 -10.76 8.96
N GLU A 71 17.94 -11.88 8.72
CA GLU A 71 18.48 -13.24 8.82
C GLU A 71 18.32 -13.98 7.47
N PRO A 72 18.99 -13.49 6.38
CA PRO A 72 18.76 -14.02 5.03
C PRO A 72 19.24 -15.47 4.84
N ASP A 73 20.11 -15.95 5.71
CA ASP A 73 20.75 -17.26 5.60
C ASP A 73 20.17 -18.31 6.55
N LYS A 74 19.12 -17.97 7.31
CA LYS A 74 18.46 -18.92 8.20
C LYS A 74 17.70 -19.97 7.38
N GLU A 75 18.07 -21.24 7.53
CA GLU A 75 17.56 -22.34 6.68
C GLU A 75 16.12 -22.76 7.00
N ASP A 76 15.64 -22.49 8.21
CA ASP A 76 14.33 -22.98 8.67
C ASP A 76 13.18 -22.03 8.32
N THR A 77 12.49 -22.33 7.22
CA THR A 77 11.25 -21.62 6.80
C THR A 77 10.13 -21.73 7.85
N ASN A 78 10.07 -22.82 8.63
CA ASN A 78 9.04 -23.01 9.66
C ASN A 78 9.25 -22.06 10.84
N SER A 79 10.50 -21.66 11.10
CA SER A 79 10.79 -20.66 12.14
C SER A 79 10.15 -19.29 11.81
N LEU A 80 10.04 -18.95 10.53
CA LEU A 80 9.47 -17.70 10.08
C LEU A 80 7.96 -17.62 10.34
N ILE A 81 7.22 -18.72 10.22
CA ILE A 81 5.78 -18.78 10.52
C ILE A 81 5.54 -18.53 12.02
N LYS A 82 6.42 -19.04 12.89
CA LYS A 82 6.30 -18.83 14.36
C LYS A 82 6.45 -17.36 14.76
N ILE A 83 7.10 -16.55 13.93
CA ILE A 83 7.29 -15.11 14.14
C ILE A 83 6.00 -14.32 13.87
N PHE A 84 5.06 -14.87 13.10
CA PHE A 84 3.81 -14.17 12.78
C PHE A 84 2.99 -13.79 14.06
N PRO A 85 2.68 -14.68 14.98
CA PRO A 85 1.99 -14.32 16.22
C PRO A 85 2.76 -13.31 17.09
N GLU A 86 4.10 -13.44 17.15
CA GLU A 86 4.95 -12.48 17.87
C GLU A 86 4.84 -11.07 17.25
N GLY A 87 4.84 -11.00 15.91
CA GLY A 87 4.64 -9.75 15.17
C GLY A 87 3.28 -9.13 15.45
N VAL A 88 2.23 -9.93 15.55
CA VAL A 88 0.90 -9.44 15.94
C VAL A 88 0.93 -8.84 17.34
N GLY A 89 1.51 -9.53 18.32
CA GLY A 89 1.63 -9.04 19.71
C GLY A 89 2.42 -7.73 19.80
N GLU A 90 3.50 -7.59 19.03
CA GLU A 90 4.41 -6.44 19.08
C GLU A 90 3.87 -5.23 18.28
N TYR A 91 3.26 -5.46 17.10
CA TYR A 91 3.02 -4.40 16.11
C TYR A 91 1.54 -4.10 15.84
N ILE A 92 0.56 -4.80 16.42
CA ILE A 92 -0.86 -4.52 16.14
C ILE A 92 -1.25 -3.07 16.49
N LEU A 93 -0.88 -2.59 17.68
CA LEU A 93 -1.17 -1.20 18.08
C LEU A 93 -0.38 -0.17 17.25
N PRO A 94 0.93 -0.33 17.00
CA PRO A 94 1.66 0.48 16.04
C PRO A 94 1.02 0.53 14.65
N ILE A 95 0.52 -0.58 14.11
CA ILE A 95 -0.15 -0.61 12.79
C ILE A 95 -1.50 0.10 12.84
N LEU A 96 -2.30 -0.09 13.89
CA LEU A 96 -3.54 0.68 14.04
C LEU A 96 -3.25 2.18 14.13
N GLY A 97 -2.23 2.58 14.87
CA GLY A 97 -1.78 3.96 14.93
C GLY A 97 -1.25 4.48 13.58
N LEU A 98 -0.56 3.65 12.80
CA LEU A 98 -0.16 3.97 11.42
C LEU A 98 -1.38 4.27 10.55
N LEU A 99 -2.44 3.46 10.63
CA LEU A 99 -3.68 3.71 9.88
C LEU A 99 -4.32 5.04 10.26
N VAL A 100 -4.31 5.40 11.56
CA VAL A 100 -4.80 6.71 12.01
C VAL A 100 -3.98 7.85 11.40
N VAL A 101 -2.65 7.76 11.42
CA VAL A 101 -1.77 8.76 10.81
C VAL A 101 -2.03 8.90 9.31
N LEU A 102 -2.25 7.78 8.60
CA LEU A 102 -2.59 7.79 7.18
C LEU A 102 -3.93 8.48 6.91
N VAL A 103 -4.95 8.22 7.71
CA VAL A 103 -6.27 8.87 7.59
C VAL A 103 -6.13 10.39 7.77
N ILE A 104 -5.38 10.83 8.78
CA ILE A 104 -5.10 12.26 9.02
C ILE A 104 -4.36 12.87 7.82
N LEU A 105 -3.31 12.21 7.34
CA LEU A 105 -2.52 12.66 6.19
C LEU A 105 -3.38 12.80 4.93
N TRP A 106 -4.18 11.77 4.62
CA TRP A 106 -5.10 11.80 3.47
C TRP A 106 -6.19 12.87 3.62
N GLY A 107 -6.67 13.12 4.83
CA GLY A 107 -7.59 14.21 5.13
C GLY A 107 -6.97 15.58 4.80
N ILE A 108 -5.73 15.81 5.24
CA ILE A 108 -4.99 17.05 4.97
C ILE A 108 -4.75 17.22 3.47
N ILE A 109 -4.20 16.18 2.81
CA ILE A 109 -3.91 16.23 1.36
C ILE A 109 -5.19 16.40 0.56
N GLY A 110 -6.25 15.65 0.88
CA GLY A 110 -7.54 15.74 0.21
C GLY A 110 -8.15 17.15 0.30
N THR A 111 -8.10 17.75 1.49
CA THR A 111 -8.56 19.13 1.69
C THR A 111 -7.74 20.13 0.88
N ALA A 112 -6.41 19.99 0.89
CA ALA A 112 -5.51 20.86 0.11
C ALA A 112 -5.77 20.73 -1.40
N VAL A 113 -5.90 19.50 -1.90
CA VAL A 113 -6.20 19.20 -3.30
C VAL A 113 -7.56 19.77 -3.71
N PHE A 114 -8.57 19.60 -2.86
CA PHE A 114 -9.91 20.13 -3.13
C PHE A 114 -9.89 21.66 -3.20
N TYR A 115 -9.27 22.31 -2.22
CA TYR A 115 -9.15 23.78 -2.20
C TYR A 115 -8.39 24.31 -3.42
N PHE A 116 -7.23 23.73 -3.72
CA PHE A 116 -6.44 24.09 -4.89
C PHE A 116 -7.21 23.86 -6.20
N GLY A 117 -7.89 22.72 -6.32
CA GLY A 117 -8.64 22.35 -7.52
C GLY A 117 -9.82 23.30 -7.77
N ILE A 118 -10.59 23.64 -6.74
CA ILE A 118 -11.69 24.61 -6.86
C ILE A 118 -11.17 25.99 -7.29
N HIS A 119 -10.04 26.43 -6.74
CA HIS A 119 -9.50 27.76 -7.04
C HIS A 119 -8.89 27.85 -8.45
N HIS A 120 -8.16 26.80 -8.91
CA HIS A 120 -7.42 26.86 -10.18
C HIS A 120 -8.11 26.15 -11.35
N ILE A 121 -8.90 25.13 -11.11
CA ILE A 121 -9.61 24.37 -12.16
C ILE A 121 -11.07 24.79 -12.21
N GLY A 122 -11.65 25.13 -11.06
CA GLY A 122 -13.05 25.44 -10.89
C GLY A 122 -13.94 24.20 -10.74
N ASN A 123 -15.22 24.44 -10.45
CA ASN A 123 -16.21 23.37 -10.35
C ASN A 123 -16.49 22.81 -11.76
N PRO A 124 -16.43 21.47 -11.97
CA PRO A 124 -16.80 20.86 -13.24
C PRO A 124 -18.30 20.93 -13.54
N ASN A 125 -19.15 21.31 -12.57
CA ASN A 125 -20.61 21.42 -12.68
C ASN A 125 -21.25 20.12 -13.25
N VAL A 126 -20.76 18.97 -12.79
CA VAL A 126 -21.27 17.65 -13.16
C VAL A 126 -22.18 17.15 -12.04
N ASP A 127 -23.36 16.64 -12.41
CA ASP A 127 -24.28 16.01 -11.47
C ASP A 127 -23.78 14.59 -11.13
N PHE A 128 -22.89 14.51 -10.12
CA PHE A 128 -22.36 13.23 -9.65
C PHE A 128 -23.43 12.35 -9.00
N ALA A 129 -24.51 12.91 -8.46
CA ALA A 129 -25.61 12.11 -7.92
C ALA A 129 -26.38 11.40 -9.04
N LYS A 130 -26.56 12.08 -10.18
CA LYS A 130 -27.13 11.45 -11.39
C LYS A 130 -26.19 10.40 -11.96
N PHE A 131 -24.88 10.69 -12.04
CA PHE A 131 -23.90 9.72 -12.50
C PHE A 131 -23.87 8.46 -11.63
N ALA A 132 -23.90 8.60 -10.30
CA ALA A 132 -23.91 7.46 -9.38
C ALA A 132 -25.11 6.52 -9.60
N LYS A 133 -26.29 7.06 -9.98
CA LYS A 133 -27.46 6.25 -10.27
C LYS A 133 -27.35 5.42 -11.56
N VAL A 134 -26.56 5.91 -12.54
CA VAL A 134 -26.40 5.25 -13.84
C VAL A 134 -25.07 4.49 -13.96
N SER A 135 -24.16 4.61 -13.01
CA SER A 135 -22.82 4.01 -13.06
C SER A 135 -22.83 2.48 -13.07
N GLY A 136 -23.90 1.85 -12.58
CA GLY A 136 -24.09 0.40 -12.66
C GLY A 136 -24.51 -0.12 -14.06
N ASP A 137 -24.95 0.76 -14.95
CA ASP A 137 -25.29 0.45 -16.33
C ASP A 137 -24.28 1.10 -17.28
N THR A 138 -23.49 0.27 -17.96
CA THR A 138 -22.41 0.72 -18.85
C THR A 138 -22.93 1.60 -19.99
N ALA A 139 -24.12 1.30 -20.56
CA ALA A 139 -24.70 2.06 -21.65
C ALA A 139 -25.20 3.43 -21.18
N ALA A 140 -25.89 3.48 -20.03
CA ALA A 140 -26.37 4.71 -19.43
C ALA A 140 -25.22 5.59 -18.93
N ALA A 141 -24.17 5.01 -18.33
CA ALA A 141 -22.97 5.74 -17.92
C ALA A 141 -22.24 6.35 -19.12
N LYS A 142 -22.10 5.62 -20.23
CA LYS A 142 -21.52 6.11 -21.47
C LYS A 142 -22.34 7.26 -22.07
N ALA A 143 -23.66 7.13 -22.12
CA ALA A 143 -24.56 8.19 -22.58
C ALA A 143 -24.46 9.44 -21.71
N PHE A 144 -24.37 9.30 -20.40
CA PHE A 144 -24.16 10.40 -19.48
C PHE A 144 -22.84 11.13 -19.76
N LEU A 145 -21.73 10.40 -19.94
CA LEU A 145 -20.42 10.99 -20.23
C LEU A 145 -20.40 11.70 -21.58
N MET A 146 -21.08 11.15 -22.59
CA MET A 146 -21.19 11.77 -23.93
C MET A 146 -22.06 13.04 -23.94
N ALA A 147 -22.94 13.20 -22.95
CA ALA A 147 -23.78 14.41 -22.81
C ALA A 147 -23.05 15.58 -22.12
N LEU A 148 -21.83 15.37 -21.59
CA LEU A 148 -21.05 16.43 -20.96
C LEU A 148 -20.50 17.40 -22.03
N SER A 149 -20.47 18.69 -21.68
CA SER A 149 -19.84 19.71 -22.53
C SER A 149 -18.32 19.53 -22.58
N ALA A 150 -17.67 20.04 -23.63
CA ALA A 150 -16.21 20.02 -23.78
C ALA A 150 -15.51 20.71 -22.59
N GLU A 151 -16.10 21.77 -22.03
CA GLU A 151 -15.58 22.44 -20.84
C GLU A 151 -15.63 21.55 -19.60
N GLN A 152 -16.76 20.86 -19.37
CA GLN A 152 -16.91 19.91 -18.25
C GLN A 152 -15.89 18.77 -18.36
N ILE A 153 -15.72 18.20 -19.54
CA ILE A 153 -14.73 17.13 -19.80
C ILE A 153 -13.31 17.66 -19.53
N SER A 154 -12.97 18.85 -20.02
CA SER A 154 -11.65 19.46 -19.78
C SER A 154 -11.38 19.64 -18.27
N LYS A 155 -12.35 20.13 -17.52
CA LYS A 155 -12.23 20.29 -16.06
C LYS A 155 -12.08 18.93 -15.36
N LEU A 156 -12.87 17.91 -15.73
CA LEU A 156 -12.77 16.58 -15.17
C LEU A 156 -11.38 15.96 -15.43
N VAL A 157 -10.83 16.12 -16.61
CA VAL A 157 -9.48 15.64 -16.97
C VAL A 157 -8.42 16.33 -16.09
N LYS A 158 -8.50 17.65 -15.90
CA LYS A 158 -7.58 18.39 -15.02
C LYS A 158 -7.70 17.93 -13.55
N TRP A 159 -8.92 17.75 -13.05
CA TRP A 159 -9.17 17.20 -11.72
C TRP A 159 -8.58 15.79 -11.56
N ASN A 160 -8.76 14.92 -12.56
CA ASN A 160 -8.19 13.58 -12.54
C ASN A 160 -6.66 13.61 -12.46
N HIS A 161 -5.99 14.46 -13.25
CA HIS A 161 -4.54 14.63 -13.16
C HIS A 161 -4.09 15.13 -11.79
N LEU A 162 -4.82 16.10 -11.20
CA LEU A 162 -4.53 16.60 -9.87
C LEU A 162 -4.65 15.50 -8.81
N PHE A 163 -5.71 14.67 -8.86
CA PHE A 163 -5.88 13.55 -7.95
C PHE A 163 -4.79 12.50 -8.14
N ILE A 164 -4.44 12.12 -9.36
CA ILE A 164 -3.35 11.18 -9.63
C ILE A 164 -2.04 11.69 -9.04
N LEU A 165 -1.70 12.96 -9.27
CA LEU A 165 -0.50 13.58 -8.71
C LEU A 165 -0.52 13.54 -7.17
N ALA A 166 -1.64 13.88 -6.54
CA ALA A 166 -1.79 13.86 -5.10
C ALA A 166 -1.62 12.44 -4.52
N VAL A 167 -2.18 11.43 -5.19
CA VAL A 167 -2.03 10.02 -4.82
C VAL A 167 -0.57 9.61 -4.91
N LEU A 168 0.12 9.90 -6.02
CA LEU A 168 1.53 9.57 -6.19
C LEU A 168 2.43 10.25 -5.15
N CYS A 169 2.19 11.54 -4.88
CA CYS A 169 2.89 12.27 -3.83
C CYS A 169 2.65 11.65 -2.45
N SER A 170 1.41 11.26 -2.12
CA SER A 170 1.08 10.62 -0.86
C SER A 170 1.79 9.28 -0.69
N TYR A 171 1.81 8.44 -1.72
CA TYR A 171 2.54 7.18 -1.70
C TYR A 171 4.05 7.38 -1.54
N LEU A 172 4.62 8.37 -2.20
CA LEU A 172 6.04 8.69 -2.04
C LEU A 172 6.35 9.19 -0.62
N LEU A 173 5.53 10.07 -0.05
CA LEU A 173 5.70 10.58 1.32
C LEU A 173 5.63 9.47 2.38
N THR A 174 4.79 8.47 2.14
CA THR A 174 4.59 7.33 3.06
C THR A 174 5.45 6.12 2.73
N PHE A 175 6.25 6.18 1.66
CA PHE A 175 7.00 5.04 1.14
C PHE A 175 7.93 4.38 2.16
N LEU A 176 8.65 5.18 2.95
CA LEU A 176 9.57 4.69 3.98
C LEU A 176 8.90 4.53 5.36
N TYR A 177 7.61 4.85 5.48
CA TYR A 177 6.93 4.89 6.78
C TYR A 177 6.86 3.52 7.45
N LEU A 178 6.44 2.52 6.69
CA LEU A 178 6.30 1.16 7.22
C LEU A 178 7.65 0.59 7.69
N PRO A 179 8.74 0.57 6.90
CA PRO A 179 10.03 0.11 7.43
C PRO A 179 10.55 0.98 8.58
N ALA A 180 10.27 2.29 8.62
CA ALA A 180 10.64 3.13 9.76
C ALA A 180 9.96 2.66 11.05
N LEU A 181 8.68 2.27 10.97
CA LEU A 181 7.91 1.74 12.08
C LEU A 181 8.52 0.44 12.63
N PHE A 182 8.99 -0.44 11.77
CA PHE A 182 9.54 -1.74 12.14
C PHE A 182 11.02 -1.70 12.56
N PHE A 183 11.83 -0.79 12.01
CA PHE A 183 13.28 -0.76 12.27
C PHE A 183 13.71 0.31 13.26
N LYS A 184 12.99 1.43 13.38
CA LYS A 184 13.47 2.60 14.16
C LYS A 184 12.62 2.89 15.39
N ASN A 185 11.32 2.96 15.25
CA ASN A 185 10.45 3.33 16.37
C ASN A 185 9.03 2.79 16.15
N SER A 186 8.52 2.02 17.09
CA SER A 186 7.16 1.48 17.07
C SER A 186 6.06 2.53 17.31
N ASN A 187 6.42 3.76 17.75
CA ASN A 187 5.46 4.84 17.83
C ASN A 187 5.16 5.37 16.41
N PRO A 188 3.90 5.28 15.93
CA PRO A 188 3.55 5.62 14.55
C PRO A 188 3.82 7.08 14.19
N PHE A 189 3.58 8.03 15.09
CA PHE A 189 3.85 9.44 14.82
C PHE A 189 5.35 9.70 14.68
N VAL A 190 6.15 9.15 15.57
CA VAL A 190 7.62 9.30 15.53
C VAL A 190 8.18 8.63 14.27
N ALA A 191 7.73 7.42 13.95
CA ALA A 191 8.14 6.69 12.75
C ALA A 191 7.80 7.47 11.46
N PHE A 192 6.65 8.15 11.42
CA PHE A 192 6.26 9.00 10.28
C PHE A 192 7.26 10.14 10.06
N PHE A 193 7.61 10.90 11.10
CA PHE A 193 8.60 11.98 10.98
C PHE A 193 10.00 11.47 10.64
N ILE A 194 10.41 10.31 11.19
CA ILE A 194 11.67 9.65 10.80
C ILE A 194 11.64 9.28 9.32
N SER A 195 10.52 8.73 8.82
CA SER A 195 10.38 8.36 7.41
C SER A 195 10.50 9.57 6.48
N LEU A 196 9.88 10.71 6.82
CA LEU A 196 10.01 11.96 6.07
C LEU A 196 11.45 12.48 6.09
N LYS A 197 12.10 12.51 7.25
CA LYS A 197 13.52 12.89 7.36
C LYS A 197 14.42 12.03 6.48
N ASN A 198 14.17 10.71 6.45
CA ASN A 198 14.93 9.77 5.63
C ASN A 198 14.64 9.96 4.13
N LEU A 199 13.39 10.23 3.75
CA LEU A 199 13.00 10.50 2.37
C LEU A 199 13.74 11.74 1.84
N PHE A 200 13.74 12.84 2.60
CA PHE A 200 14.40 14.10 2.22
C PHE A 200 15.89 14.15 2.54
N SER A 201 16.52 13.01 2.81
CA SER A 201 17.96 12.89 3.01
C SER A 201 18.74 12.99 1.68
N LYS A 202 20.07 12.97 1.76
CA LYS A 202 20.95 12.89 0.57
C LYS A 202 20.67 11.68 -0.34
N LYS A 203 19.84 10.72 0.11
CA LYS A 203 19.46 9.51 -0.63
C LYS A 203 18.13 9.64 -1.37
N ILE A 204 17.52 10.84 -1.44
CA ILE A 204 16.19 11.08 -2.05
C ILE A 204 16.12 10.52 -3.48
N LEU A 205 17.11 10.73 -4.33
CA LEU A 205 17.09 10.20 -5.71
C LEU A 205 17.08 8.67 -5.76
N LYS A 206 17.83 8.01 -4.88
CA LYS A 206 17.82 6.53 -4.79
C LYS A 206 16.50 6.02 -4.26
N THR A 207 15.91 6.70 -3.27
CA THR A 207 14.61 6.35 -2.68
C THR A 207 13.50 6.52 -3.71
N THR A 208 13.48 7.66 -4.43
CA THR A 208 12.51 7.90 -5.50
C THR A 208 12.68 6.92 -6.66
N GLY A 209 13.91 6.58 -7.03
CA GLY A 209 14.19 5.55 -8.04
C GLY A 209 13.65 4.18 -7.64
N LEU A 210 13.83 3.76 -6.38
CA LEU A 210 13.26 2.51 -5.88
C LEU A 210 11.72 2.57 -5.85
N PHE A 211 11.15 3.70 -5.41
CA PHE A 211 9.70 3.92 -5.43
C PHE A 211 9.12 3.75 -6.84
N LEU A 212 9.71 4.43 -7.83
CA LEU A 212 9.26 4.34 -9.23
C LEU A 212 9.38 2.91 -9.78
N LEU A 213 10.46 2.21 -9.46
CA LEU A 213 10.65 0.81 -9.86
C LEU A 213 9.58 -0.11 -9.31
N ILE A 214 9.29 -0.02 -8.00
CA ILE A 214 8.26 -0.81 -7.33
C ILE A 214 6.88 -0.43 -7.88
N PHE A 215 6.60 0.86 -8.02
CA PHE A 215 5.36 1.34 -8.59
C PHE A 215 5.14 0.82 -10.02
N PHE A 216 6.15 0.92 -10.88
CA PHE A 216 6.08 0.43 -12.26
C PHE A 216 5.87 -1.08 -12.33
N ALA A 217 6.62 -1.86 -11.55
CA ALA A 217 6.47 -3.32 -11.52
C ALA A 217 5.06 -3.74 -11.11
N ASN A 218 4.49 -3.12 -10.07
CA ASN A 218 3.13 -3.41 -9.64
C ASN A 218 2.07 -2.93 -10.65
N THR A 219 2.30 -1.80 -11.32
CA THR A 219 1.40 -1.31 -12.36
C THR A 219 1.37 -2.25 -13.56
N VAL A 220 2.53 -2.71 -14.03
CA VAL A 220 2.63 -3.64 -15.17
C VAL A 220 1.85 -4.92 -14.89
N ILE A 221 2.05 -5.54 -13.71
CA ILE A 221 1.33 -6.79 -13.40
C ILE A 221 -0.17 -6.56 -13.24
N SER A 222 -0.60 -5.41 -12.69
CA SER A 222 -2.01 -5.05 -12.59
C SER A 222 -2.65 -4.88 -13.98
N VAL A 223 -1.96 -4.23 -14.91
CA VAL A 223 -2.43 -4.08 -16.30
C VAL A 223 -2.53 -5.46 -16.98
N LEU A 224 -1.51 -6.31 -16.81
CA LEU A 224 -1.54 -7.67 -17.36
C LEU A 224 -2.71 -8.50 -16.81
N SER A 225 -3.01 -8.39 -15.52
CA SER A 225 -4.16 -9.06 -14.91
C SER A 225 -5.49 -8.60 -15.52
N VAL A 226 -5.64 -7.31 -15.84
CA VAL A 226 -6.83 -6.78 -16.51
C VAL A 226 -6.93 -7.26 -17.97
N VAL A 227 -5.79 -7.26 -18.69
CA VAL A 227 -5.76 -7.70 -20.10
C VAL A 227 -6.10 -9.19 -20.22
N PHE A 228 -5.67 -10.00 -19.27
CA PHE A 228 -5.84 -11.46 -19.32
C PHE A 228 -7.03 -11.97 -18.52
N ASN A 229 -7.91 -11.11 -18.00
CA ASN A 229 -9.06 -11.50 -17.18
C ASN A 229 -10.09 -12.41 -17.90
N SER A 230 -10.08 -12.44 -19.23
CA SER A 230 -10.93 -13.34 -20.02
C SER A 230 -10.39 -14.78 -20.11
N ASN A 231 -9.15 -15.04 -19.71
CA ASN A 231 -8.53 -16.36 -19.74
C ASN A 231 -8.14 -16.78 -18.32
N ALA A 232 -8.92 -17.69 -17.74
CA ALA A 232 -8.75 -18.11 -16.34
C ALA A 232 -7.35 -18.62 -16.00
N LEU A 233 -6.65 -19.30 -16.92
CA LEU A 233 -5.28 -19.78 -16.68
C LEU A 233 -4.29 -18.61 -16.63
N LEU A 234 -4.38 -17.68 -17.59
CA LEU A 234 -3.50 -16.52 -17.62
C LEU A 234 -3.78 -15.58 -16.45
N GLU A 235 -5.03 -15.36 -16.10
CA GLU A 235 -5.43 -14.60 -14.90
C GLU A 235 -4.86 -15.21 -13.63
N PHE A 236 -4.92 -16.53 -13.47
CA PHE A 236 -4.33 -17.24 -12.34
C PHE A 236 -2.81 -17.05 -12.27
N ILE A 237 -2.10 -17.20 -13.40
CA ILE A 237 -0.65 -16.97 -13.48
C ILE A 237 -0.30 -15.52 -13.13
N CYS A 238 -1.03 -14.54 -13.67
CA CYS A 238 -0.84 -13.13 -13.35
C CYS A 238 -1.08 -12.84 -11.86
N THR A 239 -2.07 -13.47 -11.25
CA THR A 239 -2.37 -13.34 -9.81
C THR A 239 -1.22 -13.88 -8.95
N LEU A 240 -0.69 -15.06 -9.26
CA LEU A 240 0.49 -15.60 -8.55
C LEU A 240 1.71 -14.70 -8.73
N ALA A 241 1.94 -14.20 -9.94
CA ALA A 241 3.03 -13.26 -10.22
C ALA A 241 2.85 -11.95 -9.44
N ALA A 242 1.62 -11.45 -9.29
CA ALA A 242 1.31 -10.26 -8.50
C ALA A 242 1.69 -10.44 -7.02
N PHE A 243 1.34 -11.56 -6.41
CA PHE A 243 1.73 -11.86 -5.01
C PHE A 243 3.23 -11.98 -4.84
N TYR A 244 3.91 -12.61 -5.81
CA TYR A 244 5.36 -12.71 -5.79
C TYR A 244 6.02 -11.32 -5.91
N ILE A 245 5.58 -10.47 -6.85
CA ILE A 245 6.11 -9.12 -7.05
C ILE A 245 5.84 -8.25 -5.82
N LEU A 246 4.66 -8.34 -5.22
CA LEU A 246 4.31 -7.60 -4.01
C LEU A 246 5.22 -8.02 -2.83
N THR A 247 5.47 -9.32 -2.68
CA THR A 247 6.40 -9.85 -1.67
C THR A 247 7.83 -9.37 -1.92
N ALA A 248 8.32 -9.46 -3.16
CA ALA A 248 9.65 -8.97 -3.54
C ALA A 248 9.78 -7.45 -3.33
N SER A 249 8.72 -6.69 -3.57
CA SER A 249 8.66 -5.25 -3.32
C SER A 249 8.80 -4.93 -1.83
N ALA A 250 8.09 -5.67 -0.97
CA ALA A 250 8.18 -5.51 0.48
C ALA A 250 9.58 -5.87 1.01
N VAL A 251 10.12 -7.02 0.60
CA VAL A 251 11.50 -7.43 0.94
C VAL A 251 12.51 -6.40 0.44
N GLY A 252 12.36 -5.92 -0.79
CA GLY A 252 13.23 -4.92 -1.39
C GLY A 252 13.20 -3.59 -0.64
N LEU A 253 12.02 -3.13 -0.25
CA LEU A 253 11.84 -1.90 0.52
C LEU A 253 12.46 -2.02 1.93
N PHE A 254 12.20 -3.11 2.64
CA PHE A 254 12.75 -3.35 3.98
C PHE A 254 14.28 -3.50 3.95
N LYS A 255 14.80 -4.24 2.96
CA LYS A 255 16.25 -4.36 2.75
C LYS A 255 16.89 -3.03 2.42
N TYR A 256 16.32 -2.25 1.50
CA TYR A 256 16.80 -0.92 1.17
C TYR A 256 16.85 -0.02 2.41
N TYR A 257 15.79 -0.06 3.23
CA TYR A 257 15.73 0.75 4.44
C TYR A 257 16.82 0.31 5.45
N ASN A 258 16.95 -0.99 5.67
CA ASN A 258 17.98 -1.54 6.56
C ASN A 258 19.38 -1.12 6.13
N ASP A 259 19.73 -1.35 4.86
CA ASP A 259 21.06 -1.06 4.30
C ASP A 259 21.40 0.45 4.28
N ASN A 260 20.39 1.32 4.24
CA ASN A 260 20.64 2.77 4.04
C ASN A 260 20.37 3.63 5.27
N PHE A 261 19.52 3.18 6.19
CA PHE A 261 19.07 4.02 7.29
C PHE A 261 19.22 3.37 8.67
N THR A 262 19.60 2.08 8.75
CA THR A 262 19.78 1.37 10.02
C THR A 262 21.26 1.23 10.38
N GLU A 263 22.12 0.87 9.43
CA GLU A 263 23.54 0.62 9.69
C GLU A 263 24.42 1.88 9.89
N SER A 264 23.92 3.06 9.49
CA SER A 264 24.69 4.31 9.56
C SER A 264 24.97 4.83 10.99
N HIS A 265 24.45 4.18 12.03
CA HIS A 265 24.71 4.59 13.42
C HIS A 265 25.70 3.71 14.18
N LEU A 266 26.13 2.58 13.62
CA LEU A 266 27.17 1.73 14.23
C LEU A 266 28.59 2.23 13.94
N GLY A 267 28.77 3.10 12.93
CA GLY A 267 30.06 3.66 12.55
C GLY A 267 30.40 5.03 13.16
N GLN A 268 29.44 5.72 13.80
CA GLN A 268 29.69 7.06 14.38
C GLN A 268 29.95 7.09 15.88
N ASN A 269 29.84 5.96 16.58
CA ASN A 269 30.11 5.88 18.02
C ASN A 269 31.52 5.37 18.37
N ILE A 270 32.44 5.27 17.42
CA ILE A 270 33.80 4.76 17.68
C ILE A 270 34.87 5.88 17.77
N ASP A 271 34.50 7.13 17.45
CA ASP A 271 35.51 8.24 17.40
C ASP A 271 35.36 9.25 18.55
N ILE A 272 34.86 8.88 19.71
CA ILE A 272 34.94 9.72 20.90
C ILE A 272 35.42 8.87 22.08
N GLU A 273 36.63 8.39 22.04
CA GLU A 273 37.47 8.10 23.22
C GLU A 273 38.93 8.04 22.79
N VAL A 274 39.60 9.20 22.76
CA VAL A 274 41.02 9.37 23.13
C VAL A 274 41.17 10.78 23.69
#